data_25a1d857f5b6c354872b31c4d80d2742
#
_entry.id   25a1d857f5b6c354872b31c4d80d2742
#
_cell.length_a   1.000
_cell.length_b   1.000
_cell.length_c   1.000
_cell.angle_alpha   90.00
_cell.angle_beta   90.00
_cell.angle_gamma   90.00
#
_symmetry.space_group_name_H-M   'P 1'
#
loop_
_entity.id
_entity.type
_entity.pdbx_description
1 polymer ?
#
loop_
_entity_poly.entity_id
_entity_poly.type
_entity_poly.pdbx_seq_one_letter_code
_entity_poly.pdbx_strand_id
1 'polypeptide(L)'
;MPGAFTKTCSALHLPGYIKNYELAIKKGISKIVCVAVNDPNVMKAWGENQNAGSKIFMAGDPFLKFTKAIGAEVDKSEKGLGIRSNRYTMLVENGEVKKVEEEKETATCELSSAESFLKSI
;
A
#
# COMPACT_ATOMS: atom_id res chain seq x y z
N MET A 1 -0.27 1.65 3.27
CA MET A 1 0.83 0.92 3.94
C MET A 1 1.59 1.83 4.88
N PRO A 2 2.36 1.29 5.85
CA PRO A 2 2.99 2.07 6.91
C PRO A 2 3.94 3.19 6.49
N GLY A 3 4.75 2.97 5.49
CA GLY A 3 5.60 4.08 5.06
C GLY A 3 6.63 3.72 4.00
N ALA A 4 6.98 4.74 3.22
CA ALA A 4 8.06 4.68 2.24
C ALA A 4 9.38 4.33 2.93
N PHE A 5 10.20 3.54 2.25
CA PHE A 5 11.52 3.10 2.72
C PHE A 5 11.52 2.28 4.02
N THR A 6 10.37 1.93 4.55
CA THR A 6 10.29 1.02 5.70
C THR A 6 10.49 -0.43 5.25
N LYS A 7 10.92 -1.29 6.20
CA LYS A 7 11.40 -2.64 5.89
C LYS A 7 10.43 -3.51 5.09
N THR A 8 9.28 -3.82 5.63
CA THR A 8 8.31 -4.73 4.98
C THR A 8 7.66 -4.10 3.75
N CYS A 9 7.41 -2.79 3.78
CA CYS A 9 6.87 -2.07 2.64
C CYS A 9 7.82 -2.14 1.44
N SER A 10 9.11 -1.99 1.67
CA SER A 10 10.13 -1.95 0.61
C SER A 10 10.62 -3.33 0.18
N ALA A 11 10.58 -4.32 1.07
CA ALA A 11 11.08 -5.67 0.77
C ALA A 11 10.03 -6.62 0.22
N LEU A 12 8.77 -6.48 0.62
CA LEU A 12 7.70 -7.43 0.31
C LEU A 12 6.47 -6.83 -0.33
N HIS A 13 5.86 -5.82 0.29
CA HIS A 13 4.53 -5.36 -0.09
C HIS A 13 4.53 -4.67 -1.46
N LEU A 14 5.26 -3.58 -1.61
CA LEU A 14 5.32 -2.86 -2.87
C LEU A 14 5.96 -3.70 -3.99
N PRO A 15 7.10 -4.38 -3.77
CA PRO A 15 7.69 -5.21 -4.81
C PRO A 15 6.76 -6.32 -5.31
N GLY A 16 5.94 -6.90 -4.42
CA GLY A 16 4.97 -7.91 -4.79
C GLY A 16 3.96 -7.42 -5.82
N TYR A 17 3.43 -6.21 -5.64
CA TYR A 17 2.50 -5.61 -6.59
C TYR A 17 3.16 -5.18 -7.89
N ILE A 18 4.40 -4.70 -7.85
CA ILE A 18 5.15 -4.39 -9.06
C ILE A 18 5.37 -5.66 -9.90
N LYS A 19 5.80 -6.72 -9.24
CA LYS A 19 6.05 -8.03 -9.89
C LYS A 19 4.79 -8.63 -10.49
N ASN A 20 3.65 -8.48 -9.81
CA ASN A 20 2.38 -9.07 -10.22
C ASN A 20 1.47 -8.09 -10.98
N TYR A 21 2.01 -6.99 -11.46
CA TYR A 21 1.25 -5.98 -12.18
C TYR A 21 0.48 -6.55 -13.38
N GLU A 22 1.15 -7.33 -14.22
CA GLU A 22 0.52 -7.91 -15.42
C GLU A 22 -0.64 -8.85 -15.05
N LEU A 23 -0.50 -9.61 -13.96
CA LEU A 23 -1.57 -10.46 -13.48
C LEU A 23 -2.78 -9.63 -13.01
N ALA A 24 -2.51 -8.53 -12.31
CA ALA A 24 -3.57 -7.62 -11.86
C ALA A 24 -4.34 -7.04 -13.06
N ILE A 25 -3.64 -6.60 -14.09
CA ILE A 25 -4.27 -6.07 -15.31
C ILE A 25 -5.13 -7.14 -15.99
N LYS A 26 -4.64 -8.37 -16.09
CA LYS A 26 -5.41 -9.51 -16.65
C LYS A 26 -6.69 -9.79 -15.86
N LYS A 27 -6.71 -9.50 -14.57
CA LYS A 27 -7.89 -9.67 -13.73
C LYS A 27 -8.85 -8.47 -13.76
N GLY A 28 -8.59 -7.49 -14.62
CA GLY A 28 -9.46 -6.34 -14.80
C GLY A 28 -9.14 -5.14 -13.91
N ILE A 29 -8.03 -5.17 -13.18
CA ILE A 29 -7.59 -4.02 -12.39
C ILE A 29 -7.08 -2.94 -13.35
N SER A 30 -7.67 -1.76 -13.30
CA SER A 30 -7.29 -0.65 -14.16
C SER A 30 -6.15 0.19 -13.60
N LYS A 31 -5.99 0.20 -12.27
CA LYS A 31 -4.99 1.04 -11.60
C LYS A 31 -4.63 0.46 -10.24
N ILE A 32 -3.34 0.52 -9.91
CA ILE A 32 -2.85 0.18 -8.58
C ILE A 32 -2.31 1.46 -7.94
N VAL A 33 -2.79 1.75 -6.74
CA VAL A 33 -2.37 2.94 -5.98
C VAL A 33 -1.70 2.49 -4.69
N CYS A 34 -0.51 2.98 -4.44
CA CYS A 34 0.20 2.78 -3.18
C CYS A 34 0.03 4.04 -2.33
N VAL A 35 -0.63 3.92 -1.18
CA VAL A 35 -0.86 5.04 -0.26
C VAL A 35 -0.06 4.83 1.02
N ALA A 36 0.67 5.85 1.44
CA ALA A 36 1.39 5.85 2.71
C ALA A 36 1.39 7.22 3.34
N VAL A 37 1.64 7.27 4.65
CA VAL A 37 1.70 8.52 5.43
C VAL A 37 3.10 9.14 5.25
N ASN A 38 3.32 9.66 4.07
CA ASN A 38 4.54 10.34 3.65
C ASN A 38 4.17 11.48 2.71
N ASP A 39 5.04 12.47 2.59
CA ASP A 39 4.81 13.55 1.63
C ASP A 39 5.00 13.08 0.18
N PRO A 40 4.51 13.84 -0.82
CA PRO A 40 4.59 13.41 -2.21
C PRO A 40 6.02 13.32 -2.77
N ASN A 41 6.95 14.08 -2.25
CA ASN A 41 8.35 14.01 -2.69
C ASN A 41 9.00 12.70 -2.25
N VAL A 42 8.75 12.29 -1.02
CA VAL A 42 9.23 11.01 -0.49
C VAL A 42 8.59 9.85 -1.26
N MET A 43 7.29 9.92 -1.54
CA MET A 43 6.59 8.89 -2.31
C MET A 43 7.14 8.78 -3.72
N LYS A 44 7.44 9.90 -4.37
CA LYS A 44 8.06 9.90 -5.69
C LYS A 44 9.43 9.23 -5.67
N ALA A 45 10.29 9.63 -4.73
CA ALA A 45 11.63 9.06 -4.58
C ALA A 45 11.57 7.55 -4.31
N TRP A 46 10.64 7.12 -3.48
CA TRP A 46 10.46 5.70 -3.18
C TRP A 46 10.00 4.91 -4.39
N GLY A 47 9.05 5.44 -5.15
CA GLY A 47 8.61 4.83 -6.40
C GLY A 47 9.74 4.66 -7.41
N GLU A 48 10.60 5.65 -7.54
CA GLU A 48 11.79 5.59 -8.40
C GLU A 48 12.78 4.54 -7.89
N ASN A 49 13.04 4.52 -6.59
CA ASN A 49 13.93 3.54 -5.95
C ASN A 49 13.44 2.11 -6.15
N GLN A 50 12.14 1.89 -6.13
CA GLN A 50 11.53 0.57 -6.29
C GLN A 50 11.26 0.20 -7.75
N ASN A 51 11.57 1.07 -8.69
CA ASN A 51 11.28 0.89 -10.11
C ASN A 51 9.79 0.68 -10.40
N ALA A 52 8.95 1.41 -9.68
CA ALA A 52 7.49 1.32 -9.85
C ALA A 52 7.03 1.83 -11.22
N GLY A 53 7.73 2.84 -11.77
CA GLY A 53 7.43 3.40 -13.07
C GLY A 53 5.97 3.87 -13.18
N SER A 54 5.34 3.52 -14.28
CA SER A 54 3.92 3.80 -14.51
C SER A 54 2.99 2.71 -13.96
N LYS A 55 3.54 1.64 -13.41
CA LYS A 55 2.75 0.50 -12.91
C LYS A 55 1.97 0.83 -11.65
N ILE A 56 2.60 1.55 -10.72
CA ILE A 56 2.00 1.88 -9.44
C ILE A 56 1.93 3.40 -9.28
N PHE A 57 0.74 3.92 -9.00
CA PHE A 57 0.57 5.33 -8.66
C PHE A 57 0.98 5.52 -7.18
N MET A 58 2.00 6.34 -6.94
CA MET A 58 2.52 6.60 -5.60
C MET A 58 1.80 7.80 -4.99
N ALA A 59 0.96 7.58 -4.00
CA ALA A 59 0.14 8.61 -3.37
C ALA A 59 0.57 8.85 -1.92
N GLY A 60 0.76 10.11 -1.56
CA GLY A 60 1.08 10.52 -0.19
C GLY A 60 -0.15 10.95 0.57
N ASP A 61 -0.23 10.57 1.85
CA ASP A 61 -1.26 11.00 2.80
C ASP A 61 -0.59 11.58 4.06
N PRO A 62 0.18 12.69 3.91
CA PRO A 62 1.03 13.20 4.99
C PRO A 62 0.27 13.66 6.23
N PHE A 63 -0.99 14.07 6.06
CA PHE A 63 -1.82 14.56 7.16
C PHE A 63 -2.82 13.53 7.65
N LEU A 64 -2.70 12.27 7.22
CA LEU A 64 -3.56 11.16 7.64
C LEU A 64 -5.05 11.34 7.29
N LYS A 65 -5.40 12.24 6.40
CA LYS A 65 -6.81 12.51 6.06
C LYS A 65 -7.50 11.25 5.53
N PHE A 66 -6.91 10.59 4.56
CA PHE A 66 -7.44 9.35 4.01
C PHE A 66 -7.30 8.19 5.00
N THR A 67 -6.14 8.06 5.61
CA THR A 67 -5.84 6.96 6.55
C THR A 67 -6.81 6.96 7.73
N LYS A 68 -7.09 8.12 8.32
CA LYS A 68 -8.06 8.24 9.41
C LYS A 68 -9.50 8.02 8.93
N ALA A 69 -9.83 8.50 7.74
CA ALA A 69 -11.17 8.34 7.19
C ALA A 69 -11.57 6.87 7.03
N ILE A 70 -10.61 5.99 6.73
CA ILE A 70 -10.86 4.55 6.60
C ILE A 70 -10.57 3.77 7.90
N GLY A 71 -10.19 4.46 8.97
CA GLY A 71 -9.91 3.83 10.27
C GLY A 71 -8.64 2.99 10.30
N ALA A 72 -7.65 3.32 9.48
CA ALA A 72 -6.42 2.54 9.34
C ALA A 72 -5.20 3.13 10.06
N GLU A 73 -5.39 4.18 10.85
CA GLU A 73 -4.27 4.78 11.58
C GLU A 73 -3.74 3.85 12.68
N VAL A 74 -2.43 3.88 12.87
CA VAL A 74 -1.74 3.10 13.89
C VAL A 74 -0.59 3.93 14.46
N ASP A 75 -0.40 3.84 15.77
CA ASP A 75 0.70 4.54 16.45
C ASP A 75 1.98 3.72 16.34
N LYS A 76 2.98 4.25 15.65
CA LYS A 76 4.31 3.68 15.49
C LYS A 76 5.38 4.58 16.13
N SER A 77 5.01 5.37 17.12
CA SER A 77 5.91 6.29 17.81
C SER A 77 7.10 5.58 18.46
N GLU A 78 6.92 4.36 18.97
CA GLU A 78 7.99 3.55 19.52
C GLU A 78 9.14 3.30 18.54
N LYS A 79 8.82 3.27 17.25
CA LYS A 79 9.80 3.07 16.17
C LYS A 79 10.25 4.39 15.54
N GLY A 80 9.88 5.51 16.16
CA GLY A 80 10.23 6.83 15.64
C GLY A 80 9.43 7.25 14.40
N LEU A 81 8.34 6.57 14.10
CA LEU A 81 7.56 6.83 12.89
C LEU A 81 6.32 7.68 13.12
N GLY A 82 5.91 7.85 14.38
CA GLY A 82 4.68 8.56 14.72
C GLY A 82 3.44 7.79 14.31
N ILE A 83 2.38 8.51 13.97
CA ILE A 83 1.13 7.91 13.53
C ILE A 83 1.25 7.57 12.04
N ARG A 84 1.01 6.34 11.70
CA ARG A 84 1.12 5.80 10.33
C ARG A 84 -0.16 5.04 9.95
N SER A 85 -0.13 4.42 8.79
CA SER A 85 -1.19 3.53 8.33
C SER A 85 -0.86 2.09 8.68
N ASN A 86 -1.89 1.32 9.03
CA ASN A 86 -1.76 -0.12 9.07
C ASN A 86 -1.49 -0.66 7.64
N ARG A 87 -1.13 -1.93 7.54
CA ARG A 87 -0.90 -2.57 6.25
C ARG A 87 -2.20 -3.23 5.77
N TYR A 88 -2.64 -2.84 4.60
CA TYR A 88 -3.85 -3.38 3.99
C TYR A 88 -3.75 -3.36 2.47
N THR A 89 -4.63 -4.11 1.83
CA THR A 89 -4.93 -4.02 0.40
C THR A 89 -6.44 -3.95 0.23
N MET A 90 -6.88 -3.11 -0.68
CA MET A 90 -8.29 -2.81 -0.88
C MET A 90 -8.63 -2.85 -2.37
N LEU A 91 -9.71 -3.55 -2.71
CA LEU A 91 -10.27 -3.51 -4.06
C LEU A 91 -11.42 -2.50 -4.07
N VAL A 92 -11.33 -1.52 -4.94
CA VAL A 92 -12.35 -0.48 -5.10
C VAL A 92 -12.87 -0.51 -6.53
N GLU A 93 -14.18 -0.50 -6.69
CA GLU A 93 -14.84 -0.48 -7.99
C GLU A 93 -15.92 0.61 -7.98
N ASN A 94 -15.79 1.58 -8.91
CA ASN A 94 -16.72 2.70 -9.01
C ASN A 94 -16.92 3.45 -7.68
N GLY A 95 -15.84 3.67 -6.94
CA GLY A 95 -15.88 4.37 -5.65
C GLY A 95 -16.37 3.54 -4.48
N GLU A 96 -16.69 2.27 -4.71
CA GLU A 96 -17.18 1.35 -3.67
C GLU A 96 -16.12 0.32 -3.30
N VAL A 97 -15.88 0.16 -2.00
CA VAL A 97 -14.95 -0.85 -1.49
C VAL A 97 -15.58 -2.23 -1.61
N LYS A 98 -14.99 -3.10 -2.43
CA LYS A 98 -15.48 -4.46 -2.65
C LYS A 98 -14.81 -5.48 -1.75
N LYS A 99 -13.55 -5.26 -1.39
CA LYS A 99 -12.79 -6.17 -0.57
C LYS A 99 -11.68 -5.43 0.16
N VAL A 100 -11.43 -5.78 1.41
CA VAL A 100 -10.29 -5.29 2.20
C VAL A 100 -9.64 -6.49 2.88
N GLU A 101 -8.33 -6.59 2.77
CA GLU A 101 -7.52 -7.51 3.57
C GLU A 101 -6.53 -6.67 4.37
N GLU A 102 -6.68 -6.71 5.68
CA GLU A 102 -5.85 -5.96 6.61
C GLU A 102 -4.98 -6.90 7.43
N GLU A 103 -3.70 -6.57 7.56
CA GLU A 103 -2.81 -7.34 8.41
C GLU A 103 -3.04 -7.01 9.88
N LYS A 104 -2.82 -7.98 10.75
CA LYS A 104 -2.89 -7.76 12.20
C LYS A 104 -1.73 -6.92 12.71
N GLU A 105 -0.57 -7.04 12.06
CA GLU A 105 0.65 -6.33 12.41
C GLU A 105 1.30 -5.72 11.17
N THR A 106 1.89 -4.54 11.33
CA THR A 106 2.53 -3.82 10.22
C THR A 106 3.79 -4.53 9.69
N ALA A 107 4.40 -5.40 10.48
CA ALA A 107 5.57 -6.18 10.04
C ALA A 107 5.20 -7.36 9.14
N THR A 108 3.92 -7.75 9.09
CA THR A 108 3.42 -8.91 8.36
C THR A 108 2.90 -8.48 6.98
N CYS A 109 3.19 -9.27 5.95
CA CYS A 109 2.66 -9.09 4.61
C CYS A 109 2.25 -10.45 4.05
N GLU A 110 1.07 -10.92 4.43
CA GLU A 110 0.48 -12.20 4.02
C GLU A 110 -0.85 -11.97 3.32
N LEU A 111 -1.87 -11.55 4.07
CA LEU A 111 -3.22 -11.31 3.54
C LEU A 111 -3.24 -10.18 2.51
N SER A 112 -2.47 -9.14 2.74
CA SER A 112 -2.37 -7.97 1.87
C SER A 112 -1.38 -8.13 0.73
N SER A 113 -0.64 -9.25 0.67
CA SER A 113 0.33 -9.50 -0.40
C SER A 113 -0.36 -9.61 -1.76
N ALA A 114 0.35 -9.27 -2.82
CA ALA A 114 -0.18 -9.38 -4.17
C ALA A 114 -0.58 -10.82 -4.50
N GLU A 115 0.25 -11.78 -4.11
CA GLU A 115 -0.01 -13.20 -4.36
C GLU A 115 -1.33 -13.65 -3.72
N SER A 116 -1.52 -13.35 -2.45
CA SER A 116 -2.75 -13.74 -1.73
C SER A 116 -3.98 -12.97 -2.22
N PHE A 117 -3.85 -11.66 -2.36
CA PHE A 117 -4.99 -10.81 -2.70
C PHE A 117 -5.49 -11.06 -4.12
N LEU A 118 -4.59 -11.16 -5.10
CA LEU A 118 -4.98 -11.39 -6.50
C LEU A 118 -5.59 -12.77 -6.72
N LYS A 119 -5.20 -13.77 -5.93
CA LYS A 119 -5.86 -15.09 -5.98
C LYS A 119 -7.30 -15.05 -5.49
N SER A 120 -7.62 -14.11 -4.63
CA SER A 120 -8.93 -14.02 -3.97
C SER A 120 -9.95 -13.20 -4.75
N ILE A 121 -9.55 -12.58 -5.84
CA ILE A 121 -10.45 -11.73 -6.65
C ILE A 121 -10.69 -12.27 -8.06
#